data_46e5e871e2de11d371170c1de91067e8
#
_entry.id   46e5e871e2de11d371170c1de91067e8
#
_cell.length_a   1.000
_cell.length_b   1.000
_cell.length_c   1.000
_cell.angle_alpha   90.00
_cell.angle_beta   90.00
_cell.angle_gamma   90.00
#
_symmetry.space_group_name_H-M   'P 1'
#
loop_
_entity.id
_entity.type
_entity.pdbx_description
1 polymer ?
#
loop_
_entity_poly.entity_id
_entity_poly.type
_entity_poly.pdbx_seq_one_letter_code
_entity_poly.pdbx_strand_id
1 'polypeptide(L)'
;MNRFDEVTIWVRDLSNMNRPDFELTLPTSEDLNYEFDYLIADVEDDNNVFYTFGLYEYQSLTKLNEIAEALTEVEDITLVLAIQEAHGLDINEILDQDLENYYIYGNYDLKEYAMEYVEENYPDLDSFIEDCIDYERMANNFSHDGNLNETSHGLLIG
;
A
#
# COMPACT_ATOMS: atom_id res chain seq x y z
N MET A 1 -1.54 12.75 5.55
CA MET A 1 -0.98 11.40 5.45
C MET A 1 -1.96 10.39 6.01
N ASN A 2 -2.13 9.27 5.31
CA ASN A 2 -2.97 8.17 5.78
C ASN A 2 -2.15 7.26 6.69
N ARG A 3 -2.53 7.18 7.94
CA ARG A 3 -1.91 6.25 8.89
C ARG A 3 -2.85 5.08 9.15
N PHE A 4 -2.27 3.92 9.37
CA PHE A 4 -2.99 2.76 9.84
C PHE A 4 -3.05 2.81 11.37
N ASP A 5 -4.26 2.81 11.91
CA ASP A 5 -4.47 2.80 13.36
C ASP A 5 -4.88 1.41 13.86
N GLU A 6 -5.90 0.84 13.24
CA GLU A 6 -6.45 -0.44 13.65
C GLU A 6 -7.25 -1.09 12.53
N VAL A 7 -7.48 -2.39 12.67
CA VAL A 7 -8.39 -3.17 11.83
C VAL A 7 -9.29 -3.99 12.74
N THR A 8 -10.57 -4.07 12.40
CA THR A 8 -11.53 -4.91 13.10
C THR A 8 -11.81 -6.16 12.29
N ILE A 9 -11.70 -7.30 12.93
CA ILE A 9 -12.00 -8.60 12.32
C ILE A 9 -13.07 -9.33 13.11
N TRP A 10 -13.85 -10.15 12.43
CA TRP A 10 -14.83 -11.06 13.05
C TRP A 10 -14.31 -12.48 12.93
N VAL A 11 -14.22 -13.16 14.07
CA VAL A 11 -13.66 -14.49 14.17
C VAL A 11 -14.81 -15.48 14.39
N ARG A 12 -14.81 -16.54 13.59
CA ARG A 12 -15.78 -17.64 13.71
C ARG A 12 -15.11 -18.84 14.31
N ASP A 13 -15.70 -19.35 15.39
CA ASP A 13 -15.30 -20.60 16.04
C ASP A 13 -15.86 -21.78 15.24
N LEU A 14 -14.99 -22.54 14.59
CA LEU A 14 -15.37 -23.71 13.80
C LEU A 14 -15.70 -24.94 14.67
N SER A 15 -15.30 -24.91 15.93
CA SER A 15 -15.55 -25.99 16.88
C SER A 15 -16.93 -25.88 17.54
N ASN A 16 -17.56 -24.70 17.49
CA ASN A 16 -18.86 -24.45 18.10
C ASN A 16 -19.72 -23.57 17.18
N MET A 17 -20.54 -24.21 16.35
CA MET A 17 -21.40 -23.54 15.37
C MET A 17 -22.51 -22.70 16.00
N ASN A 18 -22.80 -22.87 17.30
CA ASN A 18 -23.80 -22.08 18.02
C ASN A 18 -23.22 -20.79 18.62
N ARG A 19 -21.89 -20.67 18.65
CA ARG A 19 -21.23 -19.46 19.11
C ARG A 19 -21.33 -18.39 18.02
N PRO A 20 -21.82 -17.19 18.32
CA PRO A 20 -21.79 -16.09 17.35
C PRO A 20 -20.35 -15.68 17.04
N ASP A 21 -20.12 -15.15 15.84
CA ASP A 21 -18.86 -14.54 15.48
C ASP A 21 -18.53 -13.44 16.50
N PHE A 22 -17.27 -13.35 16.90
CA PHE A 22 -16.84 -12.34 17.85
C PHE A 22 -15.87 -11.35 17.22
N GLU A 23 -15.96 -10.12 17.68
CA GLU A 23 -15.14 -9.00 17.18
C GLU A 23 -13.79 -8.97 17.87
N LEU A 24 -12.75 -8.69 17.07
CA LEU A 24 -11.40 -8.50 17.55
C LEU A 24 -10.77 -7.31 16.81
N THR A 25 -10.20 -6.37 17.56
CA THR A 25 -9.50 -5.21 16.98
C THR A 25 -7.99 -5.39 17.11
N LEU A 26 -7.29 -5.28 15.99
CA LEU A 26 -5.84 -5.42 15.90
C LEU A 26 -5.17 -4.06 15.60
N PRO A 27 -4.00 -3.73 16.16
CA PRO A 27 -3.21 -4.58 17.05
C PRO A 27 -3.77 -4.66 18.47
N THR A 28 -3.52 -5.76 19.13
CA THR A 28 -3.94 -6.01 20.51
C THR A 28 -2.80 -6.64 21.32
N SER A 29 -2.82 -6.42 22.65
CA SER A 29 -1.92 -7.09 23.59
C SER A 29 -2.50 -8.37 24.16
N GLU A 30 -3.73 -8.74 23.78
CA GLU A 30 -4.37 -9.98 24.21
C GLU A 30 -3.69 -11.22 23.65
N ASP A 31 -3.81 -12.35 24.37
CA ASP A 31 -3.34 -13.65 23.87
C ASP A 31 -4.28 -14.13 22.77
N LEU A 32 -3.74 -14.35 21.58
CA LEU A 32 -4.46 -14.79 20.39
C LEU A 32 -4.29 -16.29 20.10
N ASN A 33 -3.68 -17.05 21.00
CA ASN A 33 -3.49 -18.48 20.88
C ASN A 33 -4.74 -19.24 21.35
N TYR A 34 -5.76 -19.25 20.49
CA TYR A 34 -6.99 -19.99 20.77
C TYR A 34 -6.81 -21.49 20.60
N GLU A 35 -7.45 -22.27 21.47
CA GLU A 35 -7.40 -23.74 21.45
C GLU A 35 -8.40 -24.37 20.47
N PHE A 36 -9.21 -23.55 19.81
CA PHE A 36 -10.19 -24.02 18.83
C PHE A 36 -9.81 -23.59 17.41
N ASP A 37 -10.27 -24.36 16.43
CA ASP A 37 -10.13 -23.99 15.02
C ASP A 37 -11.05 -22.81 14.73
N TYR A 38 -10.56 -21.85 13.94
CA TYR A 38 -11.29 -20.66 13.60
C TYR A 38 -11.06 -20.25 12.14
N LEU A 39 -11.93 -19.38 11.64
CA LEU A 39 -11.68 -18.61 10.44
C LEU A 39 -12.05 -17.13 10.67
N ILE A 40 -11.56 -16.28 9.81
CA ILE A 40 -11.94 -14.87 9.81
C ILE A 40 -13.14 -14.72 8.88
N ALA A 41 -14.30 -14.39 9.48
CA ALA A 41 -15.55 -14.30 8.76
C ALA A 41 -15.71 -12.96 8.03
N ASP A 42 -15.14 -11.89 8.57
CA ASP A 42 -15.21 -10.55 7.98
C ASP A 42 -14.05 -9.68 8.48
N VAL A 43 -13.72 -8.67 7.69
CA VAL A 43 -12.66 -7.69 7.97
C VAL A 43 -13.20 -6.29 7.68
N GLU A 44 -13.05 -5.39 8.65
CA GLU A 44 -13.33 -3.97 8.50
C GLU A 44 -12.04 -3.16 8.57
N ASP A 45 -11.60 -2.67 7.44
CA ASP A 45 -10.32 -1.98 7.28
C ASP A 45 -10.53 -0.74 6.41
N ASP A 46 -10.51 0.42 7.03
CA ASP A 46 -10.75 1.71 6.37
C ASP A 46 -9.73 2.00 5.26
N ASN A 47 -8.52 1.47 5.38
CA ASN A 47 -7.45 1.66 4.40
C ASN A 47 -7.37 0.55 3.35
N ASN A 48 -8.21 -0.47 3.42
CA ASN A 48 -8.22 -1.63 2.53
C ASN A 48 -6.90 -2.42 2.47
N VAL A 49 -6.03 -2.29 3.44
CA VAL A 49 -4.72 -2.96 3.45
C VAL A 49 -4.89 -4.47 3.56
N PHE A 50 -5.65 -4.92 4.54
CA PHE A 50 -5.88 -6.34 4.77
C PHE A 50 -6.58 -7.00 3.58
N TYR A 51 -7.54 -6.31 2.99
CA TYR A 51 -8.22 -6.79 1.79
C TYR A 51 -7.28 -6.86 0.58
N THR A 52 -6.52 -5.80 0.34
CA THR A 52 -5.60 -5.70 -0.80
C THR A 52 -4.53 -6.79 -0.78
N PHE A 53 -4.00 -7.13 0.39
CA PHE A 53 -2.99 -8.17 0.56
C PHE A 53 -3.58 -9.57 0.81
N GLY A 54 -4.90 -9.69 0.80
CA GLY A 54 -5.56 -10.99 1.05
C GLY A 54 -5.38 -11.51 2.48
N LEU A 55 -5.24 -10.62 3.45
CA LEU A 55 -5.03 -10.97 4.86
C LEU A 55 -6.38 -11.25 5.55
N TYR A 56 -7.04 -12.32 5.15
CA TYR A 56 -8.33 -12.73 5.68
C TYR A 56 -8.50 -14.25 5.56
N GLU A 57 -9.62 -14.77 6.10
CA GLU A 57 -9.90 -16.19 6.21
C GLU A 57 -8.78 -16.92 6.96
N TYR A 58 -8.37 -18.04 6.66
CA TYR A 58 -7.49 -18.98 7.35
C TYR A 58 -6.12 -18.44 7.81
N GLN A 59 -6.01 -17.16 8.06
CA GLN A 59 -4.75 -16.55 8.55
C GLN A 59 -4.56 -16.77 10.06
N SER A 60 -3.30 -16.85 10.49
CA SER A 60 -2.95 -16.86 11.90
C SER A 60 -3.25 -15.48 12.52
N LEU A 61 -4.05 -15.45 13.59
CA LEU A 61 -4.36 -14.20 14.31
C LEU A 61 -3.10 -13.56 14.90
N THR A 62 -2.18 -14.36 15.42
CA THR A 62 -0.90 -13.86 15.93
C THR A 62 -0.11 -13.15 14.83
N LYS A 63 -0.06 -13.75 13.65
CA LYS A 63 0.64 -13.15 12.50
C LYS A 63 -0.05 -11.88 12.00
N LEU A 64 -1.38 -11.88 11.94
CA LEU A 64 -2.13 -10.68 11.57
C LEU A 64 -1.90 -9.54 12.57
N ASN A 65 -1.80 -9.87 13.86
CA ASN A 65 -1.49 -8.89 14.88
C ASN A 65 -0.10 -8.29 14.71
N GLU A 66 0.91 -9.11 14.39
CA GLU A 66 2.26 -8.64 14.09
C GLU A 66 2.28 -7.70 12.89
N ILE A 67 1.55 -8.03 11.84
CA ILE A 67 1.40 -7.18 10.66
C ILE A 67 0.71 -5.86 11.03
N ALA A 68 -0.37 -5.91 11.80
CA ALA A 68 -1.08 -4.72 12.25
C ALA A 68 -0.18 -3.80 13.09
N GLU A 69 0.62 -4.37 14.01
CA GLU A 69 1.60 -3.61 14.77
C GLU A 69 2.63 -2.92 13.87
N ALA A 70 3.18 -3.64 12.90
CA ALA A 70 4.14 -3.08 11.95
C ALA A 70 3.52 -1.95 11.09
N LEU A 71 2.26 -2.10 10.68
CA LEU A 71 1.55 -1.08 9.90
C LEU A 71 1.33 0.21 10.69
N THR A 72 1.18 0.15 12.00
CA THR A 72 1.04 1.37 12.83
C THR A 72 2.31 2.21 12.83
N GLU A 73 3.47 1.62 12.56
CA GLU A 73 4.75 2.32 12.47
C GLU A 73 4.98 3.00 11.11
N VAL A 74 4.18 2.66 10.10
CA VAL A 74 4.28 3.26 8.76
C VAL A 74 3.67 4.66 8.76
N GLU A 75 4.42 5.65 8.29
CA GLU A 75 3.97 7.05 8.27
C GLU A 75 2.81 7.28 7.29
N ASP A 76 2.88 6.66 6.12
CA ASP A 76 1.83 6.78 5.10
C ASP A 76 1.53 5.41 4.48
N ILE A 77 0.37 4.88 4.82
CA ILE A 77 -0.08 3.57 4.34
C ILE A 77 -0.32 3.56 2.83
N THR A 78 -0.59 4.71 2.23
CA THR A 78 -0.74 4.84 0.78
C THR A 78 0.51 4.38 0.05
N LEU A 79 1.68 4.61 0.62
CA LEU A 79 2.95 4.15 0.07
C LEU A 79 3.01 2.62 -0.01
N VAL A 80 2.56 1.93 1.03
CA VAL A 80 2.51 0.46 1.05
C VAL A 80 1.60 -0.08 -0.05
N LEU A 81 0.43 0.52 -0.22
CA LEU A 81 -0.53 0.15 -1.26
C LEU A 81 0.02 0.41 -2.67
N ALA A 82 0.70 1.54 -2.85
CA ALA A 82 1.31 1.88 -4.14
C ALA A 82 2.45 0.91 -4.52
N ILE A 83 3.28 0.53 -3.56
CA ILE A 83 4.36 -0.45 -3.78
C ILE A 83 3.78 -1.82 -4.18
N GLN A 84 2.72 -2.24 -3.52
CA GLN A 84 2.04 -3.48 -3.89
C GLN A 84 1.52 -3.43 -5.33
N GLU A 85 0.86 -2.35 -5.70
CA GLU A 85 0.31 -2.17 -7.05
C GLU A 85 1.41 -2.15 -8.13
N ALA A 86 2.51 -1.45 -7.86
CA ALA A 86 3.60 -1.28 -8.81
C ALA A 86 4.48 -2.54 -8.94
N HIS A 87 4.79 -3.20 -7.84
CA HIS A 87 5.81 -4.25 -7.78
C HIS A 87 5.27 -5.64 -7.43
N GLY A 88 4.01 -5.74 -7.02
CA GLY A 88 3.37 -7.04 -6.71
C GLY A 88 3.96 -7.76 -5.49
N LEU A 89 4.62 -7.04 -4.59
CA LEU A 89 5.21 -7.60 -3.39
C LEU A 89 4.15 -7.91 -2.33
N ASP A 90 4.40 -8.92 -1.51
CA ASP A 90 3.53 -9.18 -0.36
C ASP A 90 3.81 -8.21 0.79
N ILE A 91 2.93 -8.20 1.80
CA ILE A 91 3.03 -7.25 2.91
C ILE A 91 4.33 -7.41 3.71
N ASN A 92 4.80 -8.64 3.92
CA ASN A 92 6.03 -8.88 4.66
C ASN A 92 7.24 -8.39 3.89
N GLU A 93 7.28 -8.62 2.58
CA GLU A 93 8.36 -8.13 1.71
C GLU A 93 8.43 -6.60 1.72
N ILE A 94 7.26 -5.93 1.71
CA ILE A 94 7.21 -4.46 1.74
C ILE A 94 7.65 -3.92 3.10
N LEU A 95 7.17 -4.52 4.20
CA LEU A 95 7.51 -4.07 5.55
C LEU A 95 8.97 -4.33 5.92
N ASP A 96 9.62 -5.30 5.28
CA ASP A 96 11.06 -5.56 5.45
C ASP A 96 11.95 -4.56 4.71
N GLN A 97 11.38 -3.74 3.83
CA GLN A 97 12.13 -2.73 3.08
C GLN A 97 12.23 -1.41 3.87
N ASP A 98 13.24 -0.62 3.50
CA ASP A 98 13.34 0.75 3.96
C ASP A 98 12.42 1.64 3.13
N LEU A 99 11.25 1.97 3.69
CA LEU A 99 10.24 2.77 3.02
C LEU A 99 10.68 4.22 2.78
N GLU A 100 11.76 4.68 3.43
CA GLU A 100 12.34 6.00 3.19
C GLU A 100 12.93 6.15 1.78
N ASN A 101 13.19 5.02 1.10
CA ASN A 101 13.68 5.01 -0.28
C ASN A 101 12.57 5.22 -1.32
N TYR A 102 11.31 5.30 -0.89
CA TYR A 102 10.15 5.44 -1.77
C TYR A 102 9.46 6.76 -1.53
N TYR A 103 8.97 7.35 -2.61
CA TYR A 103 8.14 8.56 -2.57
C TYR A 103 6.89 8.35 -3.40
N ILE A 104 5.77 8.91 -2.95
CA ILE A 104 4.54 8.93 -3.72
C ILE A 104 4.03 10.36 -3.87
N TYR A 105 3.73 10.72 -5.11
CA TYR A 105 3.14 12.02 -5.47
C TYR A 105 1.68 11.80 -5.88
N GLY A 106 0.75 12.15 -5.00
CA GLY A 106 -0.68 12.05 -5.25
C GLY A 106 -1.12 12.99 -6.38
N ASN A 107 -2.06 12.54 -7.22
CA ASN A 107 -2.58 13.30 -8.35
C ASN A 107 -1.48 13.77 -9.32
N TYR A 108 -0.51 12.92 -9.57
CA TYR A 108 0.67 13.22 -10.37
C TYR A 108 0.96 12.04 -11.29
N ASP A 109 1.29 12.32 -12.54
CA ASP A 109 1.55 11.30 -13.55
C ASP A 109 2.93 11.49 -14.21
N LEU A 110 3.29 10.55 -15.09
CA LEU A 110 4.56 10.60 -15.80
C LEU A 110 4.66 11.76 -16.78
N LYS A 111 3.55 12.25 -17.31
CA LYS A 111 3.55 13.43 -18.17
C LYS A 111 3.91 14.70 -17.38
N GLU A 112 3.32 14.86 -16.21
CA GLU A 112 3.67 15.96 -15.29
C GLU A 112 5.12 15.85 -14.82
N TYR A 113 5.59 14.64 -14.54
CA TYR A 113 6.98 14.37 -14.22
C TYR A 113 7.91 14.81 -15.38
N ALA A 114 7.56 14.47 -16.62
CA ALA A 114 8.32 14.87 -17.80
C ALA A 114 8.38 16.38 -17.96
N MET A 115 7.27 17.09 -17.73
CA MET A 115 7.21 18.55 -17.79
C MET A 115 8.11 19.20 -16.74
N GLU A 116 8.07 18.72 -15.51
CA GLU A 116 8.97 19.20 -14.44
C GLU A 116 10.44 18.89 -14.74
N TYR A 117 10.72 17.71 -15.29
CA TYR A 117 12.06 17.32 -15.68
C TYR A 117 12.68 18.31 -16.67
N VAL A 118 11.91 18.73 -17.68
CA VAL A 118 12.36 19.72 -18.66
C VAL A 118 12.56 21.07 -17.99
N GLU A 119 11.63 21.50 -17.16
CA GLU A 119 11.71 22.79 -16.47
C GLU A 119 12.94 22.88 -15.56
N GLU A 120 13.23 21.81 -14.81
CA GLU A 120 14.37 21.79 -13.89
C GLU A 120 15.73 21.64 -14.58
N ASN A 121 15.80 20.85 -15.65
CA ASN A 121 17.06 20.56 -16.33
C ASN A 121 17.36 21.53 -17.49
N TYR A 122 16.35 22.17 -18.04
CA TYR A 122 16.45 23.10 -19.17
C TYR A 122 15.66 24.38 -18.92
N PRO A 123 15.99 25.14 -17.85
CA PRO A 123 15.19 26.32 -17.44
C PRO A 123 15.20 27.47 -18.46
N ASP A 124 16.24 27.52 -19.29
CA ASP A 124 16.41 28.58 -20.30
C ASP A 124 16.03 28.16 -21.72
N LEU A 125 15.25 27.06 -21.83
CA LEU A 125 14.82 26.52 -23.11
C LEU A 125 13.95 27.55 -23.86
N ASP A 126 14.25 27.75 -25.14
CA ASP A 126 13.47 28.62 -26.03
C ASP A 126 12.00 28.09 -26.09
N SER A 127 11.03 29.01 -25.97
CA SER A 127 9.62 28.63 -25.96
C SER A 127 9.16 27.93 -27.23
N PHE A 128 9.77 28.27 -28.38
CA PHE A 128 9.49 27.59 -29.64
C PHE A 128 9.91 26.12 -29.58
N ILE A 129 11.05 25.83 -28.98
CA ILE A 129 11.56 24.46 -28.80
C ILE A 129 10.72 23.73 -27.75
N GLU A 130 10.36 24.41 -26.65
CA GLU A 130 9.50 23.83 -25.61
C GLU A 130 8.14 23.41 -26.18
N ASP A 131 7.54 24.23 -27.05
CA ASP A 131 6.28 23.92 -27.72
C ASP A 131 6.37 22.70 -28.66
N CYS A 132 7.56 22.32 -29.08
CA CYS A 132 7.80 21.14 -29.91
C CYS A 132 8.03 19.84 -29.12
N ILE A 133 8.09 19.90 -27.78
CA ILE A 133 8.34 18.72 -26.96
C ILE A 133 7.08 17.85 -26.88
N ASP A 134 7.26 16.57 -27.18
CA ASP A 134 6.22 15.56 -27.01
C ASP A 134 6.35 14.96 -25.60
N TYR A 135 5.62 15.54 -24.64
CA TYR A 135 5.64 15.09 -23.25
C TYR A 135 5.01 13.70 -23.05
N GLU A 136 4.07 13.32 -23.91
CA GLU A 136 3.48 11.98 -23.86
C GLU A 136 4.50 10.92 -24.26
N ARG A 137 5.31 11.20 -25.26
CA ARG A 137 6.41 10.32 -25.67
C ARG A 137 7.49 10.24 -24.60
N MET A 138 7.83 11.37 -23.96
CA MET A 138 8.76 11.37 -22.83
C MET A 138 8.21 10.56 -21.67
N ALA A 139 6.93 10.71 -21.32
CA ALA A 139 6.29 9.92 -20.28
C ALA A 139 6.36 8.43 -20.58
N ASN A 140 6.09 8.04 -21.84
CA ASN A 140 6.19 6.65 -22.26
C ASN A 140 7.62 6.12 -22.12
N ASN A 141 8.63 6.93 -22.44
CA ASN A 141 10.03 6.55 -22.23
C ASN A 141 10.35 6.41 -20.74
N PHE A 142 9.89 7.29 -19.90
CA PHE A 142 10.05 7.19 -18.44
C PHE A 142 9.33 5.96 -17.86
N SER A 143 8.24 5.50 -18.48
CA SER A 143 7.53 4.30 -18.01
C SER A 143 8.36 3.03 -18.08
N HIS A 144 9.45 3.02 -18.83
CA HIS A 144 10.40 1.91 -18.92
C HIS A 144 11.41 1.90 -17.76
N ASP A 145 11.46 2.97 -16.98
CA ASP A 145 12.27 3.03 -15.76
C ASP A 145 11.52 2.32 -14.63
N GLY A 146 12.08 1.22 -14.12
CA GLY A 146 11.46 0.43 -13.05
C GLY A 146 11.28 1.17 -11.72
N ASN A 147 11.89 2.35 -11.57
CA ASN A 147 11.75 3.20 -10.39
C ASN A 147 10.66 4.27 -10.53
N LEU A 148 9.98 4.34 -11.68
CA LEU A 148 8.92 5.30 -11.95
C LEU A 148 7.65 4.52 -12.33
N ASN A 149 6.66 4.50 -11.44
CA ASN A 149 5.44 3.71 -11.63
C ASN A 149 4.19 4.54 -11.36
N GLU A 150 3.33 4.65 -12.35
CA GLU A 150 1.99 5.21 -12.17
C GLU A 150 1.12 4.21 -11.42
N THR A 151 0.50 4.63 -10.34
CA THR A 151 -0.43 3.82 -9.55
C THR A 151 -1.76 4.56 -9.37
N SER A 152 -2.78 3.85 -8.91
CA SER A 152 -4.06 4.47 -8.55
C SER A 152 -3.94 5.46 -7.40
N HIS A 153 -2.81 5.44 -6.68
CA HIS A 153 -2.51 6.34 -5.55
C HIS A 153 -1.63 7.53 -5.95
N GLY A 154 -1.16 7.56 -7.20
CA GLY A 154 -0.25 8.58 -7.72
C GLY A 154 1.02 7.97 -8.33
N LEU A 155 2.02 8.82 -8.58
CA LEU A 155 3.31 8.38 -9.11
C LEU A 155 4.21 7.90 -7.97
N LEU A 156 4.59 6.63 -8.03
CA LEU A 156 5.55 6.03 -7.10
C LEU A 156 6.96 6.14 -7.68
N ILE A 157 7.89 6.68 -6.89
CA ILE A 157 9.31 6.78 -7.21
C ILE A 157 10.08 5.92 -6.21
N GLY A 158 10.78 4.94 -6.74
CA GLY A 158 11.55 4.01 -5.90
C GLY A 158 11.45 2.54 -6.25
#